data_b0aefc56bd22d1953c62ce32ef233a37
#
_entry.id   b0aefc56bd22d1953c62ce32ef233a37
#
_cell.length_a   1.000
_cell.length_b   1.000
_cell.length_c   1.000
_cell.angle_alpha   90.00
_cell.angle_beta   90.00
_cell.angle_gamma   90.00
#
_symmetry.space_group_name_H-M   'P 1'
#
loop_
_entity.id
_entity.type
_entity.pdbx_description
1 polymer ?
#
loop_
_entity_poly.entity_id
_entity_poly.type
_entity_poly.pdbx_seq_one_letter_code
_entity_poly.pdbx_strand_id
1 'polypeptide(L)'
;YQKYWDKEGVLWWTQFSAHVWYDTPEFRENFKNLLRQWVKERRNSPSVVMWGLQNESTLPKEFAEECSEIIREMDPTASTMRVITTCNGGDGTDWNVIQNWSGTYGGDVNKYGRELSQTNQLLNGEYGAWRSIGLHTEPAAFDANGVWSEERMCRLMETKIRLAEQAKDSVCGQFQWIFSSHDNPGRRQPDEAYRRIDKVGPFNYKGLVTPWEEPLDVYYMYRANYVPASEDPMVYLASHTWEDRFATGRRRATIEAYSNCDSVLLYNDAVDAEYLGRKLNHG
;
A
#
# COMPACT_ATOMS: atom_id res chain seq x y z
N TYR A 1 -7.37 4.70 -16.76
CA TYR A 1 -6.05 4.74 -16.08
C TYR A 1 -4.92 4.28 -17.01
N GLN A 2 -5.01 3.11 -17.70
CA GLN A 2 -3.93 2.52 -18.50
C GLN A 2 -3.29 3.49 -19.48
N LYS A 3 -4.09 4.18 -20.34
CA LYS A 3 -3.58 5.16 -21.31
C LYS A 3 -2.85 6.35 -20.66
N TYR A 4 -3.29 6.74 -19.47
CA TYR A 4 -2.64 7.78 -18.70
C TYR A 4 -1.29 7.29 -18.18
N TRP A 5 -1.24 6.10 -17.58
CA TRP A 5 0.00 5.50 -17.11
C TRP A 5 1.01 5.26 -18.24
N ASP A 6 0.55 4.80 -19.39
CA ASP A 6 1.39 4.63 -20.58
C ASP A 6 2.03 5.96 -21.03
N LYS A 7 1.28 7.06 -20.92
CA LYS A 7 1.77 8.39 -21.29
C LYS A 7 2.74 8.97 -20.24
N GLU A 8 2.42 8.81 -18.98
CA GLU A 8 3.18 9.41 -17.86
C GLU A 8 4.34 8.51 -17.38
N GLY A 9 4.51 7.31 -17.94
CA GLY A 9 5.60 6.40 -17.59
C GLY A 9 5.42 5.71 -16.22
N VAL A 10 4.20 5.56 -15.75
CA VAL A 10 3.91 4.87 -14.49
C VAL A 10 4.04 3.37 -14.67
N LEU A 11 4.94 2.72 -13.94
CA LEU A 11 5.12 1.28 -13.99
C LEU A 11 3.92 0.57 -13.38
N TRP A 12 3.40 -0.43 -14.08
CA TRP A 12 2.21 -1.15 -13.67
C TRP A 12 2.45 -2.66 -13.58
N TRP A 13 2.40 -3.18 -12.38
CA TRP A 13 2.18 -4.59 -12.14
C TRP A 13 0.68 -4.86 -12.24
N THR A 14 0.23 -5.27 -13.44
CA THR A 14 -1.19 -5.60 -13.64
C THR A 14 -1.50 -6.96 -13.03
N GLN A 15 -2.59 -7.05 -12.27
CA GLN A 15 -2.97 -8.29 -11.60
C GLN A 15 -4.35 -8.76 -12.05
N PHE A 16 -4.45 -10.03 -12.42
CA PHE A 16 -5.70 -10.69 -12.74
C PHE A 16 -6.49 -10.95 -11.46
N SER A 17 -7.80 -10.77 -11.51
CA SER A 17 -8.66 -10.83 -10.32
C SER A 17 -8.94 -12.27 -9.89
N ALA A 18 -7.91 -13.00 -9.50
CA ALA A 18 -7.99 -14.38 -9.01
C ALA A 18 -7.66 -14.42 -7.52
N HIS A 19 -8.66 -14.11 -6.69
CA HIS A 19 -8.56 -14.19 -5.23
C HIS A 19 -9.29 -15.41 -4.66
N VAL A 20 -10.32 -15.88 -5.34
CA VAL A 20 -11.08 -17.07 -4.97
C VAL A 20 -10.92 -18.13 -6.06
N TRP A 21 -10.71 -19.36 -5.64
CA TRP A 21 -10.49 -20.49 -6.50
C TRP A 21 -11.53 -21.59 -6.28
N TYR A 22 -12.11 -22.05 -7.39
CA TYR A 22 -12.96 -23.24 -7.44
C TYR A 22 -12.43 -24.19 -8.51
N ASP A 23 -11.99 -25.38 -8.14
CA ASP A 23 -11.41 -26.35 -9.08
C ASP A 23 -12.49 -27.18 -9.79
N THR A 24 -13.19 -26.56 -10.75
CA THR A 24 -14.12 -27.23 -11.66
C THR A 24 -13.71 -26.97 -13.10
N PRO A 25 -14.05 -27.89 -14.05
CA PRO A 25 -13.76 -27.70 -15.46
C PRO A 25 -14.33 -26.38 -16.03
N GLU A 26 -15.52 -26.02 -15.62
CA GLU A 26 -16.22 -24.82 -16.07
C GLU A 26 -15.51 -23.56 -15.56
N PHE A 27 -15.03 -23.57 -14.31
CA PHE A 27 -14.27 -22.46 -13.75
C PHE A 27 -12.94 -22.29 -14.46
N ARG A 28 -12.21 -23.40 -14.69
CA ARG A 28 -10.94 -23.41 -15.44
C ARG A 28 -11.10 -22.84 -16.84
N GLU A 29 -12.14 -23.26 -17.57
CA GLU A 29 -12.40 -22.76 -18.92
C GLU A 29 -12.75 -21.27 -18.93
N ASN A 30 -13.63 -20.85 -18.03
CA ASN A 30 -14.00 -19.43 -17.90
C ASN A 30 -12.79 -18.59 -17.50
N PHE A 31 -11.96 -19.07 -16.58
CA PHE A 31 -10.73 -18.39 -16.16
C PHE A 31 -9.79 -18.15 -17.35
N LYS A 32 -9.52 -19.17 -18.17
CA LYS A 32 -8.67 -19.06 -19.36
C LYS A 32 -9.24 -18.12 -20.40
N ASN A 33 -10.54 -18.11 -20.60
CA ASN A 33 -11.20 -17.20 -21.54
C ASN A 33 -11.09 -15.75 -21.10
N LEU A 34 -11.31 -15.45 -19.82
CA LEU A 34 -11.12 -14.13 -19.24
C LEU A 34 -9.64 -13.70 -19.25
N LEU A 35 -8.74 -14.63 -18.96
CA LEU A 35 -7.29 -14.38 -19.00
C LEU A 35 -6.84 -13.95 -20.40
N ARG A 36 -7.29 -14.64 -21.45
CA ARG A 36 -6.97 -14.25 -22.84
C ARG A 36 -7.46 -12.85 -23.18
N GLN A 37 -8.66 -12.51 -22.77
CA GLN A 37 -9.21 -11.17 -22.99
C GLN A 37 -8.37 -10.11 -22.23
N TRP A 38 -8.07 -10.37 -20.99
CA TRP A 38 -7.29 -9.47 -20.12
C TRP A 38 -5.87 -9.24 -20.67
N VAL A 39 -5.17 -10.29 -21.14
CA VAL A 39 -3.87 -10.15 -21.80
C VAL A 39 -3.98 -9.36 -23.09
N LYS A 40 -4.97 -9.66 -23.94
CA LYS A 40 -5.21 -8.95 -25.20
C LYS A 40 -5.39 -7.45 -25.01
N GLU A 41 -6.07 -7.04 -23.95
CA GLU A 41 -6.31 -5.63 -23.64
C GLU A 41 -5.04 -4.89 -23.17
N ARG A 42 -4.07 -5.60 -22.59
CA ARG A 42 -2.94 -4.99 -21.84
C ARG A 42 -1.57 -5.23 -22.44
N ARG A 43 -1.40 -6.23 -23.29
CA ARG A 43 -0.07 -6.62 -23.80
C ARG A 43 0.67 -5.51 -24.56
N ASN A 44 -0.05 -4.57 -25.16
CA ASN A 44 0.54 -3.44 -25.89
C ASN A 44 0.76 -2.20 -24.99
N SER A 45 0.49 -2.28 -23.70
CA SER A 45 0.73 -1.20 -22.75
C SER A 45 2.19 -1.20 -22.31
N PRO A 46 3.00 -0.16 -22.60
CA PRO A 46 4.38 -0.08 -22.15
C PRO A 46 4.50 0.06 -20.63
N SER A 47 3.47 0.55 -19.95
CA SER A 47 3.42 0.62 -18.49
C SER A 47 3.39 -0.75 -17.81
N VAL A 48 2.85 -1.77 -18.47
CA VAL A 48 2.79 -3.12 -17.89
C VAL A 48 4.17 -3.72 -17.86
N VAL A 49 4.73 -3.90 -16.68
CA VAL A 49 6.06 -4.47 -16.44
C VAL A 49 6.02 -5.88 -15.87
N MET A 50 4.89 -6.28 -15.28
CA MET A 50 4.68 -7.62 -14.73
C MET A 50 3.25 -8.09 -14.94
N TRP A 51 3.10 -9.39 -15.17
CA TRP A 51 1.82 -10.09 -15.26
C TRP A 51 1.52 -10.80 -13.94
N GLY A 52 0.59 -10.32 -13.15
CA GLY A 52 0.11 -10.98 -11.93
C GLY A 52 -1.01 -11.95 -12.24
N LEU A 53 -0.78 -13.24 -12.08
CA LEU A 53 -1.77 -14.27 -12.39
C LEU A 53 -2.81 -14.43 -11.29
N GLN A 54 -2.40 -14.36 -10.02
CA GLN A 54 -3.28 -14.53 -8.86
C GLN A 54 -2.75 -13.79 -7.64
N ASN A 55 -3.65 -13.51 -6.69
CA ASN A 55 -3.33 -12.95 -5.40
C ASN A 55 -4.02 -13.74 -4.27
N GLU A 56 -3.26 -14.15 -3.26
CA GLU A 56 -3.76 -14.87 -2.06
C GLU A 56 -4.69 -16.04 -2.39
N SER A 57 -4.45 -16.68 -3.49
CA SER A 57 -5.23 -17.79 -4.03
C SER A 57 -4.31 -18.98 -4.25
N THR A 58 -4.86 -20.15 -4.33
CA THR A 58 -4.10 -21.40 -4.50
C THR A 58 -4.50 -22.10 -5.78
N LEU A 59 -4.13 -21.54 -6.93
CA LEU A 59 -4.26 -22.27 -8.19
C LEU A 59 -3.39 -23.55 -8.13
N PRO A 60 -3.90 -24.70 -8.57
CA PRO A 60 -3.07 -25.87 -8.80
C PRO A 60 -1.89 -25.52 -9.70
N LYS A 61 -0.71 -26.05 -9.38
CA LYS A 61 0.54 -25.70 -10.09
C LYS A 61 0.42 -25.91 -11.59
N GLU A 62 -0.12 -27.06 -12.01
CA GLU A 62 -0.30 -27.41 -13.42
C GLU A 62 -1.25 -26.44 -14.15
N PHE A 63 -2.25 -25.92 -13.45
CA PHE A 63 -3.15 -24.94 -14.03
C PHE A 63 -2.52 -23.55 -14.12
N ALA A 64 -1.71 -23.18 -13.13
CA ALA A 64 -0.94 -21.93 -13.16
C ALA A 64 0.12 -21.96 -14.29
N GLU A 65 0.75 -23.12 -14.54
CA GLU A 65 1.65 -23.35 -15.67
C GLU A 65 0.91 -23.21 -17.00
N GLU A 66 -0.26 -23.85 -17.16
CA GLU A 66 -1.12 -23.71 -18.36
C GLU A 66 -1.50 -22.23 -18.61
N CYS A 67 -1.90 -21.50 -17.58
CA CYS A 67 -2.21 -20.07 -17.68
C CYS A 67 -0.99 -19.22 -18.05
N SER A 68 0.18 -19.56 -17.52
CA SER A 68 1.44 -18.89 -17.84
C SER A 68 1.81 -19.08 -19.32
N GLU A 69 1.61 -20.28 -19.87
CA GLU A 69 1.80 -20.52 -21.30
C GLU A 69 0.85 -19.69 -22.17
N ILE A 70 -0.41 -19.57 -21.79
CA ILE A 70 -1.36 -18.68 -22.48
C ILE A 70 -0.85 -17.23 -22.53
N ILE A 71 -0.31 -16.74 -21.42
CA ILE A 71 0.26 -15.38 -21.36
C ILE A 71 1.47 -15.27 -22.31
N ARG A 72 2.39 -16.25 -22.31
CA ARG A 72 3.57 -16.29 -23.19
C ARG A 72 3.22 -16.36 -24.67
N GLU A 73 2.21 -17.16 -25.02
CA GLU A 73 1.72 -17.24 -26.40
C GLU A 73 1.15 -15.92 -26.90
N MET A 74 0.49 -15.18 -26.02
CA MET A 74 -0.17 -13.92 -26.39
C MET A 74 0.72 -12.68 -26.25
N ASP A 75 1.71 -12.71 -25.39
CA ASP A 75 2.71 -11.66 -25.18
C ASP A 75 4.13 -12.23 -25.30
N PRO A 76 4.79 -12.05 -26.47
CA PRO A 76 6.16 -12.54 -26.68
C PRO A 76 7.20 -11.97 -25.73
N THR A 77 6.88 -10.90 -24.98
CA THR A 77 7.77 -10.30 -23.98
C THR A 77 7.63 -10.95 -22.60
N ALA A 78 6.59 -11.76 -22.40
CA ALA A 78 6.37 -12.48 -21.14
C ALA A 78 7.54 -13.43 -20.83
N SER A 79 7.94 -13.51 -19.57
CA SER A 79 9.08 -14.27 -19.04
C SER A 79 10.47 -13.87 -19.56
N THR A 80 10.55 -12.89 -20.47
CA THR A 80 11.82 -12.36 -20.98
C THR A 80 12.05 -10.92 -20.53
N MET A 81 11.04 -10.08 -20.60
CA MET A 81 11.03 -8.69 -20.15
C MET A 81 9.97 -8.43 -19.08
N ARG A 82 8.85 -9.13 -19.16
CA ARG A 82 7.71 -9.04 -18.23
C ARG A 82 7.57 -10.38 -17.51
N VAL A 83 7.93 -10.44 -16.25
CA VAL A 83 7.78 -11.66 -15.47
C VAL A 83 6.31 -11.96 -15.18
N ILE A 84 5.97 -13.25 -15.17
CA ILE A 84 4.66 -13.73 -14.74
C ILE A 84 4.76 -14.07 -13.26
N THR A 85 3.85 -13.54 -12.45
CA THR A 85 3.93 -13.64 -10.99
C THR A 85 2.66 -14.20 -10.37
N THR A 86 2.82 -14.78 -9.21
CA THR A 86 1.78 -14.84 -8.18
C THR A 86 2.11 -13.86 -7.08
N CYS A 87 1.13 -13.49 -6.25
CA CYS A 87 1.35 -12.70 -5.05
C CYS A 87 0.82 -13.46 -3.84
N ASN A 88 1.75 -13.90 -2.99
CA ASN A 88 1.45 -14.66 -1.78
C ASN A 88 0.60 -15.91 -2.03
N GLY A 89 0.97 -16.69 -3.01
CA GLY A 89 0.29 -17.96 -3.30
C GLY A 89 0.92 -18.73 -4.46
N GLY A 90 0.88 -20.03 -4.36
CA GLY A 90 1.10 -21.03 -5.39
C GLY A 90 2.42 -21.01 -6.18
N ASP A 91 2.65 -22.12 -6.85
CA ASP A 91 3.74 -22.32 -7.82
C ASP A 91 3.20 -22.23 -9.26
N GLY A 92 4.08 -22.36 -10.25
CA GLY A 92 3.70 -22.44 -11.68
C GLY A 92 3.80 -21.11 -12.44
N THR A 93 4.43 -20.11 -11.83
CA THR A 93 4.79 -18.83 -12.46
C THR A 93 6.30 -18.59 -12.36
N ASP A 94 6.80 -17.52 -12.99
CA ASP A 94 8.21 -17.18 -12.95
C ASP A 94 8.65 -16.73 -11.54
N TRP A 95 7.75 -16.10 -10.79
CA TRP A 95 8.06 -15.53 -9.49
C TRP A 95 6.85 -15.48 -8.56
N ASN A 96 6.97 -16.05 -7.37
CA ASN A 96 6.01 -15.87 -6.29
C ASN A 96 6.43 -14.71 -5.40
N VAL A 97 5.78 -13.55 -5.58
CA VAL A 97 6.04 -12.34 -4.81
C VAL A 97 5.41 -12.45 -3.43
N ILE A 98 6.17 -12.15 -2.40
CA ILE A 98 5.69 -12.21 -1.01
C ILE A 98 4.82 -11.01 -0.64
N GLN A 99 4.07 -11.17 0.46
CA GLN A 99 3.45 -10.07 1.21
C GLN A 99 4.02 -10.03 2.62
N ASN A 100 4.06 -8.87 3.25
CA ASN A 100 4.49 -8.74 4.64
C ASN A 100 3.61 -7.75 5.41
N TRP A 101 2.90 -8.28 6.40
CA TRP A 101 1.92 -7.58 7.22
C TRP A 101 2.39 -7.29 8.64
N SER A 102 3.69 -7.45 8.93
CA SER A 102 4.25 -7.19 10.27
C SER A 102 3.85 -5.83 10.80
N GLY A 103 3.32 -5.81 12.02
CA GLY A 103 2.79 -4.62 12.68
C GLY A 103 1.35 -4.25 12.33
N THR A 104 0.75 -4.87 11.31
CA THR A 104 -0.65 -4.62 10.93
C THR A 104 -1.59 -5.68 11.49
N TYR A 105 -1.41 -6.94 11.11
CA TYR A 105 -2.23 -8.07 11.56
C TYR A 105 -1.56 -8.90 12.66
N GLY A 106 -0.33 -8.62 12.98
CA GLY A 106 0.51 -9.30 13.97
C GLY A 106 1.98 -9.04 13.67
N GLY A 107 2.86 -9.76 14.38
CA GLY A 107 4.29 -9.59 14.22
C GLY A 107 4.82 -8.30 14.86
N ASP A 108 6.12 -8.13 14.75
CA ASP A 108 6.85 -6.99 15.29
C ASP A 108 7.36 -6.13 14.13
N VAL A 109 6.82 -4.91 13.99
CA VAL A 109 7.20 -4.00 12.92
C VAL A 109 8.70 -3.71 12.88
N ASN A 110 9.39 -3.76 14.02
CA ASN A 110 10.84 -3.54 14.07
C ASN A 110 11.65 -4.65 13.40
N LYS A 111 11.04 -5.79 13.14
CA LYS A 111 11.64 -6.90 12.39
C LYS A 111 11.42 -6.80 10.88
N TYR A 112 10.57 -5.88 10.42
CA TYR A 112 10.13 -5.77 9.04
C TYR A 112 11.29 -5.74 8.04
N GLY A 113 12.29 -4.89 8.22
CA GLY A 113 13.44 -4.81 7.33
C GLY A 113 14.25 -6.11 7.28
N ARG A 114 14.43 -6.80 8.42
CA ARG A 114 15.10 -8.10 8.49
C ARG A 114 14.26 -9.18 7.78
N GLU A 115 12.95 -9.17 7.95
CA GLU A 115 12.06 -10.13 7.28
C GLU A 115 12.12 -9.97 5.77
N LEU A 116 12.12 -8.74 5.26
CA LEU A 116 12.28 -8.45 3.83
C LEU A 116 13.63 -8.96 3.29
N SER A 117 14.73 -8.71 4.00
CA SER A 117 16.07 -9.10 3.56
C SER A 117 16.37 -10.60 3.68
N GLN A 118 15.59 -11.36 4.43
CA GLN A 118 15.73 -12.81 4.54
C GLN A 118 15.15 -13.61 3.37
N THR A 119 14.34 -12.97 2.55
CA THR A 119 13.80 -13.59 1.35
C THR A 119 14.74 -13.31 0.18
N ASN A 120 14.97 -14.28 -0.69
CA ASN A 120 15.65 -14.04 -1.96
C ASN A 120 14.76 -13.24 -2.93
N GLN A 121 13.73 -12.62 -2.41
CA GLN A 121 12.72 -11.90 -3.16
C GLN A 121 12.87 -10.41 -2.90
N LEU A 122 13.14 -9.72 -3.96
CA LEU A 122 13.46 -8.31 -3.94
C LEU A 122 12.23 -7.40 -3.85
N LEU A 123 11.03 -7.94 -3.96
CA LEU A 123 9.78 -7.19 -4.01
C LEU A 123 8.82 -7.64 -2.92
N ASN A 124 8.28 -6.69 -2.16
CA ASN A 124 7.13 -6.93 -1.30
C ASN A 124 5.85 -6.50 -2.02
N GLY A 125 5.07 -7.48 -2.45
CA GLY A 125 3.89 -7.26 -3.29
C GLY A 125 2.73 -6.60 -2.58
N GLU A 126 2.70 -6.67 -1.24
CA GLU A 126 1.66 -6.00 -0.47
C GLU A 126 2.11 -5.76 0.97
N TYR A 127 1.97 -4.53 1.45
CA TYR A 127 2.19 -4.16 2.84
C TYR A 127 1.22 -3.06 3.26
N GLY A 128 1.20 -2.74 4.54
CA GLY A 128 0.39 -1.65 5.07
C GLY A 128 -0.96 -2.11 5.56
N ALA A 129 -2.01 -1.90 4.81
CA ALA A 129 -3.39 -2.29 5.09
C ALA A 129 -3.94 -1.78 6.44
N TRP A 130 -3.30 -0.79 7.05
CA TRP A 130 -3.82 -0.18 8.26
C TRP A 130 -5.09 0.61 7.94
N ARG A 131 -6.09 0.48 8.79
CA ARG A 131 -7.39 1.14 8.58
C ARG A 131 -7.44 2.45 9.30
N SER A 132 -7.92 3.47 8.62
CA SER A 132 -8.30 4.76 9.19
C SER A 132 -9.48 5.32 8.41
N ILE A 133 -10.37 5.99 9.08
CA ILE A 133 -11.55 6.68 8.50
C ILE A 133 -11.61 8.13 8.96
N GLY A 134 -10.48 8.81 9.00
CA GLY A 134 -10.39 10.16 9.53
C GLY A 134 -10.49 10.23 11.06
N LEU A 135 -10.20 9.13 11.75
CA LEU A 135 -10.13 9.11 13.21
C LEU A 135 -8.75 9.58 13.67
N HIS A 136 -8.74 10.46 14.67
CA HIS A 136 -7.55 10.96 15.31
C HIS A 136 -7.48 10.53 16.78
N THR A 137 -6.28 10.23 17.25
CA THR A 137 -6.02 9.87 18.64
C THR A 137 -4.64 10.34 19.07
N GLU A 138 -4.46 10.48 20.38
CA GLU A 138 -3.12 10.67 20.94
C GLU A 138 -2.18 9.55 20.48
N PRO A 139 -0.95 9.88 20.12
CA PRO A 139 0.03 8.93 19.65
C PRO A 139 0.25 7.81 20.67
N ALA A 140 -0.24 6.62 20.36
CA ALA A 140 0.01 5.42 21.15
C ALA A 140 1.25 4.69 20.65
N ALA A 141 1.84 3.88 21.52
CA ALA A 141 2.82 2.89 21.08
C ALA A 141 2.23 1.99 19.99
N PHE A 142 3.07 1.37 19.17
CA PHE A 142 2.65 0.41 18.14
C PHE A 142 2.01 -0.82 18.77
N ASP A 143 0.77 -0.69 19.16
CA ASP A 143 -0.06 -1.78 19.67
C ASP A 143 -1.03 -2.21 18.58
N ALA A 144 -0.94 -3.45 18.15
CA ALA A 144 -1.76 -4.02 17.08
C ALA A 144 -3.27 -4.03 17.41
N ASN A 145 -3.63 -3.92 18.67
CA ASN A 145 -5.02 -4.13 19.09
C ASN A 145 -5.85 -2.86 19.33
N GLY A 146 -5.30 -1.66 19.16
CA GLY A 146 -6.01 -0.62 19.82
C GLY A 146 -6.44 0.60 19.03
N VAL A 147 -5.64 1.13 18.16
CA VAL A 147 -5.90 2.49 17.72
C VAL A 147 -5.95 2.60 16.20
N TRP A 148 -7.15 2.78 15.69
CA TRP A 148 -7.44 2.95 14.26
C TRP A 148 -7.42 4.43 13.89
N SER A 149 -6.27 5.09 13.98
CA SER A 149 -6.13 6.52 13.74
C SER A 149 -5.15 6.82 12.61
N GLU A 150 -5.27 8.02 12.05
CA GLU A 150 -4.35 8.50 11.03
C GLU A 150 -2.93 8.63 11.56
N GLU A 151 -2.74 9.14 12.78
CA GLU A 151 -1.43 9.25 13.42
C GLU A 151 -0.72 7.90 13.51
N ARG A 152 -1.46 6.86 13.88
CA ARG A 152 -0.91 5.52 13.96
C ARG A 152 -0.59 4.96 12.58
N MET A 153 -1.45 5.18 11.61
CA MET A 153 -1.20 4.78 10.23
C MET A 153 0.09 5.42 9.71
N CYS A 154 0.25 6.72 9.89
CA CYS A 154 1.46 7.44 9.51
C CYS A 154 2.71 6.85 10.14
N ARG A 155 2.72 6.65 11.45
CA ARG A 155 3.88 6.11 12.18
C ARG A 155 4.25 4.70 11.75
N LEU A 156 3.23 3.85 11.56
CA LEU A 156 3.46 2.48 11.12
C LEU A 156 4.06 2.44 9.71
N MET A 157 3.49 3.22 8.78
CA MET A 157 3.96 3.27 7.41
C MET A 157 5.34 3.92 7.30
N GLU A 158 5.59 5.02 8.00
CA GLU A 158 6.91 5.66 8.06
C GLU A 158 7.99 4.71 8.60
N THR A 159 7.66 3.95 9.66
CA THR A 159 8.58 2.94 10.19
C THR A 159 8.89 1.87 9.13
N LYS A 160 7.90 1.39 8.41
CA LYS A 160 8.09 0.39 7.34
C LYS A 160 8.90 0.94 6.17
N ILE A 161 8.65 2.16 5.73
CA ILE A 161 9.44 2.84 4.69
C ILE A 161 10.91 2.88 5.12
N ARG A 162 11.18 3.43 6.29
CA ARG A 162 12.55 3.56 6.81
C ARG A 162 13.27 2.21 6.91
N LEU A 163 12.59 1.17 7.38
CA LEU A 163 13.18 -0.16 7.50
C LEU A 163 13.40 -0.83 6.14
N ALA A 164 12.52 -0.57 5.15
CA ALA A 164 12.72 -1.02 3.79
C ALA A 164 13.88 -0.31 3.10
N GLU A 165 14.02 1.01 3.29
CA GLU A 165 15.17 1.80 2.80
C GLU A 165 16.50 1.30 3.37
N GLN A 166 16.54 0.91 4.64
CA GLN A 166 17.73 0.28 5.23
C GLN A 166 18.05 -1.08 4.62
N ALA A 167 17.08 -1.76 4.03
CA ALA A 167 17.21 -3.05 3.37
C ALA A 167 17.32 -2.92 1.82
N LYS A 168 17.55 -1.74 1.28
CA LYS A 168 17.52 -1.46 -0.18
C LYS A 168 18.47 -2.29 -1.02
N ASP A 169 19.54 -2.81 -0.43
CA ASP A 169 20.46 -3.73 -1.12
C ASP A 169 19.85 -5.13 -1.36
N SER A 170 18.74 -5.43 -0.69
CA SER A 170 18.03 -6.71 -0.78
C SER A 170 16.58 -6.56 -1.27
N VAL A 171 16.04 -5.35 -1.31
CA VAL A 171 14.63 -5.06 -1.64
C VAL A 171 14.57 -3.97 -2.69
N CYS A 172 14.02 -4.29 -3.87
CA CYS A 172 13.87 -3.32 -4.97
C CYS A 172 12.62 -2.47 -4.86
N GLY A 173 11.64 -2.86 -4.04
CA GLY A 173 10.40 -2.10 -3.88
C GLY A 173 9.36 -2.79 -3.03
N GLN A 174 8.29 -2.05 -2.78
CA GLN A 174 7.14 -2.53 -2.02
C GLN A 174 5.87 -1.78 -2.44
N PHE A 175 4.73 -2.48 -2.40
CA PHE A 175 3.43 -1.93 -2.76
C PHE A 175 2.55 -1.73 -1.54
N GLN A 176 2.15 -0.49 -1.30
CA GLN A 176 1.20 -0.15 -0.24
C GLN A 176 -0.23 -0.60 -0.61
N TRP A 177 -0.85 -1.37 0.25
CA TRP A 177 -2.26 -1.68 0.17
C TRP A 177 -3.06 -0.75 1.09
N ILE A 178 -3.76 0.25 0.57
CA ILE A 178 -4.03 0.56 -0.85
C ILE A 178 -3.95 2.06 -1.08
N PHE A 179 -3.96 2.50 -2.35
CA PHE A 179 -3.95 3.93 -2.65
C PHE A 179 -5.29 4.59 -2.31
N SER A 180 -6.40 4.07 -2.83
CA SER A 180 -7.73 4.63 -2.59
C SER A 180 -8.60 3.66 -1.81
N SER A 181 -9.21 4.12 -0.73
CA SER A 181 -10.31 3.42 -0.08
C SER A 181 -11.47 3.25 -1.06
N HIS A 182 -12.20 2.16 -0.94
CA HIS A 182 -13.28 1.86 -1.88
C HIS A 182 -14.41 1.08 -1.21
N ASP A 183 -15.55 1.09 -1.87
CA ASP A 183 -16.68 0.23 -1.53
C ASP A 183 -16.33 -1.24 -1.79
N ASN A 184 -16.77 -2.10 -0.90
CA ASN A 184 -16.63 -3.54 -1.03
C ASN A 184 -17.93 -4.23 -0.62
N PRO A 185 -19.02 -4.01 -1.37
CA PRO A 185 -20.32 -4.54 -1.03
C PRO A 185 -20.31 -6.08 -1.05
N GLY A 186 -20.89 -6.68 -0.04
CA GLY A 186 -20.98 -8.13 0.08
C GLY A 186 -19.73 -8.80 0.67
N ARG A 187 -18.66 -8.08 0.97
CA ARG A 187 -17.51 -8.63 1.66
C ARG A 187 -17.91 -9.16 3.05
N ARG A 188 -17.64 -10.43 3.27
CA ARG A 188 -17.85 -11.11 4.55
C ARG A 188 -16.61 -11.94 4.87
N GLN A 189 -15.69 -11.35 5.62
CA GLN A 189 -14.58 -12.09 6.19
C GLN A 189 -14.85 -12.30 7.68
N PRO A 190 -14.90 -13.53 8.19
CA PRO A 190 -15.29 -13.82 9.58
C PRO A 190 -14.44 -13.09 10.61
N ASP A 191 -13.15 -12.99 10.38
CA ASP A 191 -12.17 -12.29 11.22
C ASP A 191 -12.26 -10.77 11.15
N GLU A 192 -12.80 -10.20 10.07
CA GLU A 192 -13.02 -8.77 9.93
C GLU A 192 -14.30 -8.28 10.59
N ALA A 193 -15.34 -9.12 10.68
CA ALA A 193 -16.64 -8.76 11.23
C ALA A 193 -16.62 -8.37 12.71
N TYR A 194 -15.58 -8.69 13.43
CA TYR A 194 -15.44 -8.39 14.87
C TYR A 194 -14.77 -7.05 15.15
N ARG A 195 -14.13 -6.43 14.18
CA ARG A 195 -13.49 -5.14 14.35
C ARG A 195 -14.52 -4.02 14.26
N ARG A 196 -14.38 -2.99 15.10
CA ARG A 196 -15.32 -1.86 15.12
C ARG A 196 -15.43 -1.17 13.75
N ILE A 197 -14.30 -1.02 13.09
CA ILE A 197 -14.20 -0.32 11.79
C ILE A 197 -14.86 -1.13 10.67
N ASP A 198 -14.86 -2.46 10.74
CA ASP A 198 -15.50 -3.32 9.76
C ASP A 198 -17.03 -3.29 9.87
N LYS A 199 -17.55 -2.78 10.99
CA LYS A 199 -18.99 -2.60 11.23
C LYS A 199 -19.54 -1.29 10.66
N VAL A 200 -18.70 -0.42 10.15
CA VAL A 200 -19.09 0.89 9.62
C VAL A 200 -19.64 0.79 8.19
N GLY A 201 -19.74 -0.40 7.66
CA GLY A 201 -20.31 -0.66 6.34
C GLY A 201 -19.40 -1.45 5.42
N PRO A 202 -19.81 -1.69 4.18
CA PRO A 202 -19.09 -2.51 3.22
C PRO A 202 -17.93 -1.75 2.55
N PHE A 203 -17.08 -1.09 3.33
CA PHE A 203 -15.97 -0.27 2.83
C PHE A 203 -14.63 -0.89 3.17
N ASN A 204 -13.65 -0.65 2.31
CA ASN A 204 -12.26 -0.92 2.56
C ASN A 204 -11.54 0.41 2.88
N TYR A 205 -11.36 0.72 4.16
CA TYR A 205 -10.74 1.98 4.64
C TYR A 205 -9.23 1.86 4.85
N LYS A 206 -8.51 1.30 3.90
CA LYS A 206 -7.05 1.11 3.97
C LYS A 206 -6.28 2.08 3.07
N GLY A 207 -7.00 3.00 2.42
CA GLY A 207 -6.46 3.93 1.44
C GLY A 207 -5.57 5.01 2.04
N LEU A 208 -4.69 5.53 1.20
CA LEU A 208 -3.99 6.78 1.45
C LEU A 208 -4.90 7.97 1.21
N VAL A 209 -5.95 7.74 0.42
CA VAL A 209 -7.03 8.68 0.15
C VAL A 209 -8.38 8.03 0.47
N THR A 210 -9.39 8.86 0.72
CA THR A 210 -10.78 8.42 0.91
C THR A 210 -11.37 7.87 -0.39
N PRO A 211 -12.59 7.26 -0.37
CA PRO A 211 -13.30 6.88 -1.59
C PRO A 211 -13.63 8.07 -2.51
N TRP A 212 -13.59 9.26 -2.00
CA TRP A 212 -13.84 10.52 -2.74
C TRP A 212 -12.54 11.23 -3.16
N GLU A 213 -11.39 10.51 -3.06
CA GLU A 213 -10.07 11.00 -3.45
C GLU A 213 -9.53 12.14 -2.56
N GLU A 214 -10.08 12.31 -1.36
CA GLU A 214 -9.54 13.25 -0.37
C GLU A 214 -8.31 12.64 0.31
N PRO A 215 -7.15 13.31 0.27
CA PRO A 215 -5.93 12.81 0.90
C PRO A 215 -6.04 12.75 2.43
N LEU A 216 -5.58 11.65 3.02
CA LEU A 216 -5.38 11.50 4.46
C LEU A 216 -3.97 11.96 4.87
N ASP A 217 -3.71 12.11 6.17
CA ASP A 217 -2.39 12.49 6.69
C ASP A 217 -1.26 11.61 6.13
N VAL A 218 -1.51 10.32 5.99
CA VAL A 218 -0.55 9.35 5.45
C VAL A 218 -0.18 9.61 3.99
N TYR A 219 -1.06 10.17 3.17
CA TYR A 219 -0.73 10.59 1.81
C TYR A 219 0.39 11.64 1.81
N TYR A 220 0.26 12.64 2.68
CA TYR A 220 1.27 13.70 2.81
C TYR A 220 2.56 13.20 3.43
N MET A 221 2.50 12.22 4.34
CA MET A 221 3.67 11.52 4.85
C MET A 221 4.45 10.84 3.71
N TYR A 222 3.77 10.08 2.83
CA TYR A 222 4.39 9.47 1.65
C TYR A 222 4.97 10.51 0.70
N ARG A 223 4.22 11.57 0.42
CA ARG A 223 4.67 12.64 -0.46
C ARG A 223 5.93 13.33 0.08
N ALA A 224 6.00 13.58 1.38
CA ALA A 224 7.19 14.16 2.01
C ALA A 224 8.44 13.25 1.91
N ASN A 225 8.25 11.94 1.86
CA ASN A 225 9.36 10.96 1.76
C ASN A 225 9.81 10.68 0.33
N TYR A 226 8.91 10.78 -0.68
CA TYR A 226 9.19 10.31 -2.02
C TYR A 226 9.30 11.41 -3.08
N VAL A 227 8.79 12.60 -2.83
CA VAL A 227 8.88 13.72 -3.78
C VAL A 227 10.04 14.63 -3.39
N PRO A 228 11.03 14.83 -4.27
CA PRO A 228 12.13 15.76 -4.00
C PRO A 228 11.64 17.20 -3.83
N ALA A 229 12.19 17.93 -2.86
CA ALA A 229 11.86 19.34 -2.65
C ALA A 229 12.19 20.24 -3.87
N SER A 230 13.13 19.81 -4.70
CA SER A 230 13.49 20.50 -5.96
C SER A 230 12.39 20.42 -7.03
N GLU A 231 11.51 19.42 -6.93
CA GLU A 231 10.39 19.23 -7.86
C GLU A 231 9.11 19.85 -7.32
N ASP A 232 8.80 19.58 -6.04
CA ASP A 232 7.58 20.04 -5.42
C ASP A 232 7.79 20.21 -3.90
N PRO A 233 8.28 21.38 -3.45
CA PRO A 233 8.48 21.64 -2.02
C PRO A 233 7.15 21.66 -1.29
N MET A 234 7.10 20.98 -0.14
CA MET A 234 5.87 20.89 0.65
C MET A 234 6.10 20.95 2.14
N VAL A 235 5.10 21.44 2.85
CA VAL A 235 4.88 21.25 4.27
C VAL A 235 3.41 20.98 4.52
N TYR A 236 3.13 20.01 5.35
CA TYR A 236 1.78 19.62 5.74
C TYR A 236 1.71 19.48 7.27
N LEU A 237 0.78 20.17 7.87
CA LEU A 237 0.52 20.07 9.31
C LEU A 237 -0.40 18.88 9.55
N ALA A 238 0.16 17.81 10.09
CA ALA A 238 -0.58 16.57 10.33
C ALA A 238 -1.73 16.80 11.32
N SER A 239 -2.84 16.09 11.09
CA SER A 239 -4.05 16.17 11.93
C SER A 239 -4.59 17.59 12.08
N HIS A 240 -4.45 18.44 11.04
CA HIS A 240 -4.89 19.85 11.08
C HIS A 240 -6.39 20.00 11.29
N THR A 241 -7.17 18.99 10.93
CA THR A 241 -8.63 18.96 11.15
C THR A 241 -9.04 18.52 12.55
N TRP A 242 -8.09 18.06 13.36
CA TRP A 242 -8.36 17.62 14.71
C TRP A 242 -8.33 18.80 15.69
N GLU A 243 -9.47 19.24 16.13
CA GLU A 243 -9.64 20.43 16.98
C GLU A 243 -9.21 20.18 18.42
N ASP A 244 -9.53 19.01 18.96
CA ASP A 244 -9.21 18.64 20.36
C ASP A 244 -7.90 17.85 20.44
N ARG A 245 -6.79 18.57 20.48
CA ARG A 245 -5.42 18.01 20.56
C ARG A 245 -4.93 17.80 22.00
N PHE A 246 -5.70 18.22 22.97
CA PHE A 246 -5.31 18.11 24.37
C PHE A 246 -6.01 16.96 25.04
N ALA A 247 -5.26 15.92 25.39
CA ALA A 247 -5.81 14.89 26.28
C ALA A 247 -6.14 15.50 27.64
N THR A 248 -7.17 14.98 28.28
CA THR A 248 -7.62 15.42 29.60
C THR A 248 -6.46 15.49 30.58
N GLY A 249 -6.19 16.67 31.12
CA GLY A 249 -5.11 16.92 32.07
C GLY A 249 -3.73 17.21 31.47
N ARG A 250 -3.55 17.19 30.15
CA ARG A 250 -2.29 17.59 29.49
C ARG A 250 -2.34 19.07 29.12
N ARG A 251 -1.23 19.76 29.37
CA ARG A 251 -1.07 21.18 29.01
C ARG A 251 -0.25 21.39 27.74
N ARG A 252 0.19 20.33 27.07
CA ARG A 252 1.02 20.38 25.86
C ARG A 252 0.53 19.38 24.85
N ALA A 253 0.29 19.83 23.62
CA ALA A 253 0.08 19.00 22.45
C ALA A 253 1.41 18.84 21.69
N THR A 254 1.59 17.69 21.06
CA THR A 254 2.62 17.50 20.04
C THR A 254 2.06 17.95 18.70
N ILE A 255 2.82 18.80 18.01
CA ILE A 255 2.50 19.21 16.64
C ILE A 255 3.44 18.43 15.74
N GLU A 256 2.88 17.70 14.80
CA GLU A 256 3.61 16.94 13.77
C GLU A 256 3.41 17.60 12.41
N ALA A 257 4.48 17.67 11.62
CA ALA A 257 4.43 18.17 10.27
C ALA A 257 5.27 17.26 9.36
N TYR A 258 4.75 16.98 8.17
CA TYR A 258 5.47 16.29 7.11
C TYR A 258 6.02 17.31 6.12
N SER A 259 7.29 17.21 5.80
CA SER A 259 7.94 18.13 4.86
C SER A 259 9.13 17.47 4.19
N ASN A 260 9.33 17.76 2.92
CA ASN A 260 10.52 17.40 2.16
C ASN A 260 11.55 18.54 2.11
N CYS A 261 11.30 19.67 2.78
CA CYS A 261 12.21 20.83 2.83
C CYS A 261 13.24 20.68 3.93
N ASP A 262 14.36 21.43 3.85
CA ASP A 262 15.47 21.37 4.80
C ASP A 262 15.10 21.82 6.20
N SER A 263 14.08 22.66 6.33
CA SER A 263 13.61 23.15 7.64
C SER A 263 12.16 23.57 7.61
N VAL A 264 11.50 23.44 8.77
CA VAL A 264 10.15 23.88 9.02
C VAL A 264 10.15 24.93 10.11
N LEU A 265 9.43 26.04 9.88
CA LEU A 265 9.25 27.13 10.84
C LEU A 265 7.80 27.11 11.31
N LEU A 266 7.58 27.24 12.59
CA LEU A 266 6.24 27.27 13.19
C LEU A 266 5.93 28.66 13.74
N TYR A 267 4.76 29.17 13.41
CA TYR A 267 4.23 30.46 13.88
C TYR A 267 2.85 30.28 14.49
N ASN A 268 2.48 31.17 15.41
CA ASN A 268 1.15 31.25 15.97
C ASN A 268 0.41 32.41 15.29
N ASP A 269 -0.46 32.11 14.36
CA ASP A 269 -1.23 33.09 13.59
C ASP A 269 -2.26 33.86 14.44
N ALA A 270 -2.66 33.31 15.59
CA ALA A 270 -3.60 33.96 16.49
C ALA A 270 -3.02 35.19 17.22
N VAL A 271 -1.69 35.34 17.22
CA VAL A 271 -0.96 36.43 17.88
C VAL A 271 0.09 37.00 16.93
N ASP A 272 -0.31 37.83 15.98
CA ASP A 272 0.57 38.56 15.04
C ASP A 272 1.71 37.70 14.43
N ALA A 273 1.41 36.45 14.08
CA ALA A 273 2.38 35.49 13.56
C ALA A 273 3.60 35.31 14.48
N GLU A 274 3.38 35.16 15.78
CA GLU A 274 4.43 34.91 16.75
C GLU A 274 5.27 33.69 16.37
N TYR A 275 6.58 33.86 16.22
CA TYR A 275 7.50 32.78 15.93
C TYR A 275 7.64 31.83 17.12
N LEU A 276 7.30 30.56 16.92
CA LEU A 276 7.32 29.53 17.96
C LEU A 276 8.55 28.61 17.89
N GLY A 277 9.16 28.50 16.74
CA GLY A 277 10.36 27.66 16.64
C GLY A 277 10.69 27.20 15.22
N ARG A 278 11.83 26.55 15.10
CA ARG A 278 12.36 25.94 13.88
C ARG A 278 12.79 24.50 14.15
N LYS A 279 12.50 23.61 13.21
CA LYS A 279 13.08 22.27 13.19
C LYS A 279 13.79 22.04 11.87
N LEU A 280 14.98 21.46 11.94
CA LEU A 280 15.71 20.99 10.77
C LEU A 280 15.22 19.59 10.42
N ASN A 281 15.10 19.34 9.12
CA ASN A 281 14.89 18.01 8.60
C ASN A 281 16.24 17.33 8.47
N HIS A 282 16.39 16.16 9.01
CA HIS A 282 17.64 15.40 9.01
C HIS A 282 17.58 14.14 8.13
N GLY A 283 16.55 14.01 7.27
CA GLY A 283 16.33 12.88 6.38
C GLY A 283 15.52 11.76 7.00
#